data_5e07571c302150ce6ae642d7da70e0b2
#
_entry.id   5e07571c302150ce6ae642d7da70e0b2
#
_cell.length_a   1.000
_cell.length_b   1.000
_cell.length_c   1.000
_cell.angle_alpha   90.00
_cell.angle_beta   90.00
_cell.angle_gamma   90.00
#
_symmetry.space_group_name_H-M   'P 1'
#
loop_
_entity.id
_entity.type
_entity.pdbx_description
1 polymer ?
#
loop_
_entity_poly.entity_id
_entity_poly.type
_entity_poly.pdbx_seq_one_letter_code
_entity_poly.pdbx_strand_id
1 'polypeptide(L)'
;VEQSRDDIGRCRAKGQVRVVEQGPVRATIEVTSAFNASTLVQRMSIHLGIDRVDVDAVVDFRERHRMLKLSVPTTAMGAVATYDVPYGYAVREVNGDEEPGQKWLDVTGKVGGDPAGVTLVNDGKYGFDVLNGEMRMSVLRTPIYAFHDPRKVLPKETYQYPDLGVSRFRYALIRHGGDWRTIGAPRVGEEFNAPMVAFVEPFHNGSFRESGQ
;
A
#
# COMPACT_ATOMS: atom_id res chain seq x y z
N VAL A 1 -25.64 -6.44 7.61
CA VAL A 1 -25.15 -5.17 7.04
C VAL A 1 -24.85 -5.46 5.59
N GLU A 2 -25.69 -5.00 4.68
CA GLU A 2 -25.45 -5.10 3.26
C GLU A 2 -24.25 -4.20 2.94
N GLN A 3 -23.09 -4.78 2.74
CA GLN A 3 -21.92 -4.05 2.25
C GLN A 3 -22.22 -3.69 0.80
N SER A 4 -22.53 -2.44 0.54
CA SER A 4 -22.54 -1.93 -0.82
C SER A 4 -21.13 -2.07 -1.38
N ARG A 5 -20.95 -3.01 -2.31
CA ARG A 5 -19.72 -3.21 -3.09
C ARG A 5 -19.68 -2.25 -4.29
N ASP A 6 -20.48 -1.22 -4.30
CA ASP A 6 -20.53 -0.26 -5.39
C ASP A 6 -19.23 0.49 -5.48
N ASP A 7 -18.48 0.15 -6.50
CA ASP A 7 -17.28 0.87 -6.91
C ASP A 7 -17.72 2.24 -7.45
N ILE A 8 -17.70 3.27 -6.57
CA ILE A 8 -18.22 4.61 -6.88
C ILE A 8 -17.36 5.30 -7.94
N GLY A 9 -16.21 4.76 -8.23
CA GLY A 9 -15.33 5.21 -9.30
C GLY A 9 -13.86 5.04 -8.95
N ARG A 10 -13.07 4.85 -9.99
CA ARG A 10 -11.60 4.91 -9.91
C ARG A 10 -11.19 6.35 -10.12
N CYS A 11 -10.29 6.85 -9.27
CA CYS A 11 -9.65 8.13 -9.52
C CYS A 11 -8.80 8.01 -10.80
N ARG A 12 -9.41 8.34 -11.95
CA ARG A 12 -8.76 8.45 -13.25
C ARG A 12 -8.38 9.90 -13.56
N ALA A 13 -8.28 10.75 -12.54
CA ALA A 13 -7.85 12.11 -12.71
C ALA A 13 -6.50 12.12 -13.45
N LYS A 14 -6.36 13.01 -14.41
CA LYS A 14 -5.07 13.29 -15.05
C LYS A 14 -4.14 13.79 -13.95
N GLY A 15 -3.30 12.90 -13.43
CA GLY A 15 -2.28 13.27 -12.46
C GLY A 15 -1.25 14.18 -13.11
N GLN A 16 -0.81 15.18 -12.36
CA GLN A 16 0.40 15.92 -12.73
C GLN A 16 1.60 15.07 -12.30
N VAL A 17 2.51 14.83 -13.22
CA VAL A 17 3.74 14.07 -12.96
C VAL A 17 4.93 14.99 -13.11
N ARG A 18 5.83 14.97 -12.14
CA ARG A 18 7.10 15.70 -12.21
C ARG A 18 8.24 14.85 -11.67
N VAL A 19 9.43 15.00 -12.22
CA VAL A 19 10.66 14.46 -11.64
C VAL A 19 11.08 15.38 -10.50
N VAL A 20 11.23 14.84 -9.29
CA VAL A 20 11.64 15.60 -8.11
C VAL A 20 13.08 15.29 -7.67
N GLU A 21 13.59 14.15 -8.11
CA GLU A 21 14.98 13.76 -7.87
C GLU A 21 15.50 12.89 -9.02
N GLN A 22 16.71 13.18 -9.46
CA GLN A 22 17.42 12.40 -10.47
C GLN A 22 18.89 12.31 -10.09
N GLY A 23 19.24 11.25 -9.35
CA GLY A 23 20.59 10.99 -8.89
C GLY A 23 21.08 9.61 -9.30
N PRO A 24 22.40 9.33 -9.10
CA PRO A 24 22.97 8.02 -9.44
C PRO A 24 22.52 6.90 -8.50
N VAL A 25 22.04 7.23 -7.31
CA VAL A 25 21.62 6.24 -6.29
C VAL A 25 20.11 6.11 -6.25
N ARG A 26 19.37 7.22 -6.46
CA ARG A 26 17.93 7.26 -6.39
C ARG A 26 17.34 8.18 -7.47
N ALA A 27 16.19 7.77 -8.01
CA ALA A 27 15.35 8.63 -8.81
C ALA A 27 13.94 8.63 -8.25
N THR A 28 13.30 9.80 -8.23
CA THR A 28 11.96 9.99 -7.65
C THR A 28 11.08 10.81 -8.58
N ILE A 29 9.88 10.33 -8.83
CA ILE A 29 8.81 11.09 -9.46
C ILE A 29 7.73 11.40 -8.44
N GLU A 30 7.09 12.56 -8.58
CA GLU A 30 5.91 12.93 -7.81
C GLU A 30 4.69 12.94 -8.73
N VAL A 31 3.62 12.29 -8.29
CA VAL A 31 2.32 12.25 -8.97
C VAL A 31 1.29 12.90 -8.06
N THR A 32 0.65 13.96 -8.53
CA THR A 32 -0.44 14.63 -7.83
C THR A 32 -1.74 14.35 -8.57
N SER A 33 -2.72 13.81 -7.86
CA SER A 33 -4.06 13.48 -8.35
C SER A 33 -5.12 14.19 -7.51
N ALA A 34 -6.25 14.52 -8.11
CA ALA A 34 -7.39 15.10 -7.41
C ALA A 34 -8.65 14.26 -7.66
N PHE A 35 -9.49 14.15 -6.66
CA PHE A 35 -10.79 13.51 -6.74
C PHE A 35 -11.79 14.32 -5.89
N ASN A 36 -12.78 14.95 -6.53
CA ASN A 36 -13.71 15.90 -5.91
C ASN A 36 -12.96 16.97 -5.10
N ALA A 37 -13.16 17.02 -3.77
CA ALA A 37 -12.47 17.95 -2.87
C ALA A 37 -11.17 17.38 -2.28
N SER A 38 -10.80 16.16 -2.63
CA SER A 38 -9.66 15.42 -2.08
C SER A 38 -8.46 15.46 -3.02
N THR A 39 -7.25 15.40 -2.44
CA THR A 39 -6.00 15.32 -3.20
C THR A 39 -5.13 14.18 -2.71
N LEU A 40 -4.38 13.56 -3.63
CA LEU A 40 -3.39 12.53 -3.34
C LEU A 40 -2.08 12.92 -4.00
N VAL A 41 -1.01 12.96 -3.21
CA VAL A 41 0.36 13.14 -3.68
C VAL A 41 1.13 11.86 -3.39
N GLN A 42 1.75 11.28 -4.41
CA GLN A 42 2.56 10.08 -4.30
C GLN A 42 3.96 10.36 -4.83
N ARG A 43 4.98 10.11 -4.01
CA ARG A 43 6.39 10.12 -4.41
C ARG A 43 6.86 8.71 -4.60
N MET A 44 7.11 8.33 -5.83
CA MET A 44 7.55 7.01 -6.23
C MET A 44 9.04 7.03 -6.47
N SER A 45 9.78 6.25 -5.71
CA SER A 45 11.24 6.19 -5.74
C SER A 45 11.73 4.81 -6.14
N ILE A 46 12.77 4.80 -6.98
CA ILE A 46 13.57 3.61 -7.28
C ILE A 46 15.01 3.84 -6.81
N HIS A 47 15.65 2.80 -6.33
CA HIS A 47 17.00 2.85 -5.81
C HIS A 47 17.91 1.90 -6.59
N LEU A 48 19.14 2.30 -6.81
CA LEU A 48 20.14 1.45 -7.47
C LEU A 48 20.36 0.17 -6.65
N GLY A 49 20.26 -0.99 -7.33
CA GLY A 49 20.46 -2.30 -6.71
C GLY A 49 19.31 -2.80 -5.84
N ILE A 50 18.15 -2.13 -5.84
CA ILE A 50 16.96 -2.56 -5.11
C ILE A 50 15.79 -2.70 -6.09
N ASP A 51 15.33 -3.92 -6.30
CA ASP A 51 14.21 -4.24 -7.23
C ASP A 51 12.85 -3.96 -6.56
N ARG A 52 12.65 -2.72 -6.16
CA ARG A 52 11.45 -2.28 -5.45
C ARG A 52 11.11 -0.85 -5.82
N VAL A 53 9.83 -0.57 -5.93
CA VAL A 53 9.31 0.80 -6.02
C VAL A 53 8.79 1.21 -4.65
N ASP A 54 9.46 2.14 -4.00
CA ASP A 54 9.02 2.72 -2.72
C ASP A 54 8.10 3.91 -2.99
N VAL A 55 7.01 4.02 -2.23
CA VAL A 55 6.03 5.09 -2.40
C VAL A 55 5.71 5.74 -1.06
N ASP A 56 5.98 7.04 -0.97
CA ASP A 56 5.48 7.91 0.10
C ASP A 56 4.19 8.60 -0.38
N ALA A 57 3.10 8.39 0.33
CA ALA A 57 1.79 8.90 -0.03
C ALA A 57 1.24 9.86 1.02
N VAL A 58 0.71 10.99 0.55
CA VAL A 58 0.00 11.97 1.36
C VAL A 58 -1.36 12.19 0.71
N VAL A 59 -2.43 11.90 1.46
CA VAL A 59 -3.80 12.13 1.03
C VAL A 59 -4.45 13.18 1.92
N ASP A 60 -5.03 14.22 1.34
CA ASP A 60 -5.98 15.12 2.01
C ASP A 60 -7.38 14.69 1.58
N PHE A 61 -8.04 13.91 2.44
CA PHE A 61 -9.33 13.27 2.13
C PHE A 61 -10.48 14.07 2.70
N ARG A 62 -11.42 14.47 1.86
CA ARG A 62 -12.55 15.34 2.22
C ARG A 62 -13.92 14.72 1.95
N GLU A 63 -13.95 13.46 1.53
CA GLU A 63 -15.18 12.75 1.18
C GLU A 63 -15.75 12.04 2.40
N ARG A 64 -17.03 12.27 2.70
CA ARG A 64 -17.75 11.59 3.80
C ARG A 64 -18.41 10.32 3.29
N HIS A 65 -18.59 9.32 4.16
CA HIS A 65 -19.20 8.02 3.84
C HIS A 65 -18.51 7.32 2.66
N ARG A 66 -17.18 7.39 2.62
CA ARG A 66 -16.35 6.78 1.57
C ARG A 66 -15.23 5.96 2.17
N MET A 67 -14.80 4.98 1.40
CA MET A 67 -13.57 4.23 1.64
C MET A 67 -12.62 4.48 0.48
N LEU A 68 -11.37 4.80 0.79
CA LEU A 68 -10.30 4.92 -0.19
C LEU A 68 -9.48 3.64 -0.18
N LYS A 69 -9.32 3.03 -1.34
CA LYS A 69 -8.45 1.87 -1.53
C LYS A 69 -7.36 2.19 -2.54
N LEU A 70 -6.15 1.74 -2.24
CA LEU A 70 -5.08 1.64 -3.22
C LEU A 70 -5.31 0.37 -4.03
N SER A 71 -5.39 0.50 -5.34
CA SER A 71 -5.60 -0.60 -6.28
C SER A 71 -4.31 -0.88 -7.05
N VAL A 72 -3.88 -2.13 -7.04
CA VAL A 72 -2.71 -2.62 -7.78
C VAL A 72 -3.16 -3.78 -8.67
N PRO A 73 -3.49 -3.50 -9.95
CA PRO A 73 -3.88 -4.55 -10.87
C PRO A 73 -2.67 -5.40 -11.24
N THR A 74 -2.86 -6.71 -11.30
CA THR A 74 -1.86 -7.65 -11.80
C THR A 74 -2.41 -8.39 -13.02
N THR A 75 -1.53 -8.94 -13.84
CA THR A 75 -1.88 -9.77 -14.99
C THR A 75 -1.74 -11.26 -14.68
N ALA A 76 -1.59 -11.62 -13.40
CA ALA A 76 -1.42 -12.99 -12.97
C ALA A 76 -2.72 -13.80 -13.14
N MET A 77 -2.68 -14.87 -13.92
CA MET A 77 -3.79 -15.80 -14.08
C MET A 77 -3.74 -16.89 -13.01
N GLY A 78 -4.91 -17.33 -12.53
CA GLY A 78 -5.00 -18.32 -11.45
C GLY A 78 -4.36 -17.80 -10.16
N ALA A 79 -4.66 -16.54 -9.82
CA ALA A 79 -4.06 -15.83 -8.72
C ALA A 79 -4.30 -16.52 -7.37
N VAL A 80 -3.24 -16.60 -6.56
CA VAL A 80 -3.25 -17.00 -5.15
C VAL A 80 -2.85 -15.78 -4.34
N ALA A 81 -3.64 -15.44 -3.33
CA ALA A 81 -3.38 -14.33 -2.42
C ALA A 81 -2.83 -14.86 -1.09
N THR A 82 -1.65 -14.39 -0.70
CA THR A 82 -0.99 -14.75 0.56
C THR A 82 -0.81 -13.50 1.41
N TYR A 83 -1.30 -13.55 2.63
CA TYR A 83 -1.33 -12.42 3.58
C TYR A 83 -0.35 -12.66 4.71
N ASP A 84 0.36 -11.61 5.09
CA ASP A 84 1.07 -11.55 6.36
C ASP A 84 0.05 -11.55 7.51
N VAL A 85 0.26 -12.44 8.47
CA VAL A 85 -0.54 -12.53 9.70
C VAL A 85 0.40 -12.71 10.89
N PRO A 86 -0.06 -12.46 12.14
CA PRO A 86 0.77 -12.68 13.33
C PRO A 86 1.37 -14.08 13.33
N TYR A 87 2.70 -14.14 13.44
CA TYR A 87 3.51 -15.36 13.51
C TYR A 87 3.53 -16.22 12.24
N GLY A 88 3.10 -15.71 11.08
CA GLY A 88 3.14 -16.50 9.86
C GLY A 88 2.45 -15.85 8.65
N TYR A 89 1.82 -16.68 7.87
CA TYR A 89 1.09 -16.25 6.69
C TYR A 89 -0.21 -17.04 6.55
N ALA A 90 -1.17 -16.48 5.83
CA ALA A 90 -2.42 -17.14 5.47
C ALA A 90 -2.69 -17.00 3.97
N VAL A 91 -3.07 -18.09 3.33
CA VAL A 91 -3.63 -18.06 1.97
C VAL A 91 -5.13 -17.81 2.10
N ARG A 92 -5.64 -16.84 1.36
CA ARG A 92 -7.05 -16.47 1.38
C ARG A 92 -7.66 -16.49 0.00
N GLU A 93 -8.98 -16.56 -0.04
CA GLU A 93 -9.74 -16.56 -1.29
C GLU A 93 -9.63 -15.20 -2.01
N VAL A 94 -9.62 -15.27 -3.34
CA VAL A 94 -9.56 -14.09 -4.23
C VAL A 94 -10.97 -13.68 -4.69
N ASN A 95 -11.88 -13.58 -3.74
CA ASN A 95 -13.31 -13.33 -3.95
C ASN A 95 -13.72 -11.86 -3.77
N GLY A 96 -12.77 -10.99 -3.37
CA GLY A 96 -12.98 -9.57 -3.13
C GLY A 96 -13.53 -9.24 -1.75
N ASP A 97 -13.60 -10.21 -0.84
CA ASP A 97 -13.93 -9.94 0.55
C ASP A 97 -12.76 -9.23 1.25
N GLU A 98 -13.09 -8.28 2.12
CA GLU A 98 -12.10 -7.57 2.92
C GLU A 98 -11.55 -8.49 4.00
N GLU A 99 -10.24 -8.70 3.98
CA GLU A 99 -9.53 -9.58 4.90
C GLU A 99 -8.45 -8.81 5.66
N PRO A 100 -8.24 -9.13 6.94
CA PRO A 100 -7.14 -8.56 7.69
C PRO A 100 -5.80 -9.15 7.28
N GLY A 101 -4.80 -8.31 7.17
CA GLY A 101 -3.40 -8.68 6.98
C GLY A 101 -2.51 -7.77 7.81
N GLN A 102 -1.19 -7.87 7.64
CA GLN A 102 -0.25 -7.01 8.32
C GLN A 102 0.68 -6.29 7.32
N LYS A 103 1.97 -6.56 7.38
CA LYS A 103 2.99 -5.78 6.68
C LYS A 103 3.04 -6.01 5.19
N TRP A 104 2.56 -7.16 4.71
CA TRP A 104 2.60 -7.48 3.28
C TRP A 104 1.41 -8.33 2.81
N LEU A 105 1.11 -8.16 1.54
CA LEU A 105 0.19 -8.99 0.75
C LEU A 105 0.89 -9.37 -0.55
N ASP A 106 0.86 -10.65 -0.90
CA ASP A 106 1.38 -11.17 -2.16
C ASP A 106 0.25 -11.71 -3.03
N VAL A 107 0.33 -11.41 -4.32
CA VAL A 107 -0.51 -12.05 -5.34
C VAL A 107 0.38 -12.70 -6.37
N THR A 108 0.39 -14.03 -6.38
CA THR A 108 1.16 -14.87 -7.30
C THR A 108 0.21 -15.63 -8.21
N GLY A 109 0.59 -15.79 -9.46
CA GLY A 109 -0.10 -16.56 -10.48
C GLY A 109 0.80 -16.88 -11.65
N LYS A 110 0.26 -16.95 -12.87
CA LYS A 110 1.03 -17.21 -14.07
C LYS A 110 0.96 -16.04 -15.04
N VAL A 111 2.10 -15.65 -15.58
CA VAL A 111 2.23 -14.66 -16.65
C VAL A 111 3.00 -15.30 -17.81
N GLY A 112 2.34 -15.46 -18.96
CA GLY A 112 2.96 -16.16 -20.10
C GLY A 112 3.25 -17.64 -19.86
N GLY A 113 2.64 -18.25 -18.84
CA GLY A 113 2.88 -19.64 -18.44
C GLY A 113 3.83 -19.80 -17.25
N ASP A 114 4.67 -18.81 -16.96
CA ASP A 114 5.65 -18.83 -15.88
C ASP A 114 5.07 -18.27 -14.57
N PRO A 115 5.47 -18.80 -13.40
CA PRO A 115 5.10 -18.25 -12.12
C PRO A 115 5.63 -16.82 -11.97
N ALA A 116 4.77 -15.88 -11.63
CA ALA A 116 5.12 -14.49 -11.37
C ALA A 116 4.12 -13.85 -10.41
N GLY A 117 4.56 -12.83 -9.70
CA GLY A 117 3.71 -12.15 -8.75
C GLY A 117 4.15 -10.73 -8.44
N VAL A 118 3.36 -10.09 -7.60
CA VAL A 118 3.63 -8.79 -7.01
C VAL A 118 3.35 -8.86 -5.53
N THR A 119 4.32 -8.45 -4.74
CA THR A 119 4.15 -8.23 -3.30
C THR A 119 3.97 -6.74 -3.04
N LEU A 120 2.94 -6.39 -2.30
CA LEU A 120 2.71 -5.08 -1.72
C LEU A 120 3.15 -5.13 -0.25
N VAL A 121 4.03 -4.20 0.13
CA VAL A 121 4.47 -4.00 1.51
C VAL A 121 3.95 -2.65 1.99
N ASN A 122 3.58 -2.52 3.27
CA ASN A 122 3.04 -1.27 3.82
C ASN A 122 3.49 -1.02 5.27
N ASP A 123 3.27 0.20 5.77
CA ASP A 123 3.67 0.66 7.11
C ASP A 123 2.51 0.92 8.08
N GLY A 124 1.33 0.33 7.85
CA GLY A 124 0.25 0.51 8.81
C GLY A 124 -1.17 0.47 8.24
N LYS A 125 -1.35 -0.19 7.11
CA LYS A 125 -2.66 -0.43 6.52
C LYS A 125 -2.94 -1.92 6.49
N TYR A 126 -3.95 -2.37 7.24
CA TYR A 126 -4.14 -3.78 7.58
C TYR A 126 -5.41 -4.42 7.01
N GLY A 127 -6.13 -3.72 6.16
CA GLY A 127 -7.28 -4.25 5.43
C GLY A 127 -6.92 -4.43 3.95
N PHE A 128 -7.20 -5.60 3.41
CA PHE A 128 -6.91 -5.92 2.01
C PHE A 128 -8.03 -6.76 1.42
N ASP A 129 -8.17 -6.69 0.11
CA ASP A 129 -8.93 -7.65 -0.65
C ASP A 129 -8.26 -7.93 -2.00
N VAL A 130 -8.56 -9.07 -2.58
CA VAL A 130 -8.08 -9.46 -3.91
C VAL A 130 -9.25 -9.96 -4.73
N LEU A 131 -9.41 -9.39 -5.92
CA LEU A 131 -10.44 -9.81 -6.87
C LEU A 131 -9.88 -9.79 -8.31
N ASN A 132 -10.03 -10.88 -9.03
CA ASN A 132 -9.60 -11.00 -10.43
C ASN A 132 -8.12 -10.60 -10.67
N GLY A 133 -7.23 -10.94 -9.73
CA GLY A 133 -5.82 -10.58 -9.80
C GLY A 133 -5.51 -9.12 -9.43
N GLU A 134 -6.50 -8.32 -9.09
CA GLU A 134 -6.32 -6.97 -8.56
C GLU A 134 -6.25 -7.03 -7.03
N MET A 135 -5.11 -6.63 -6.45
CA MET A 135 -5.00 -6.45 -5.01
C MET A 135 -5.39 -5.03 -4.63
N ARG A 136 -6.13 -4.90 -3.53
CA ARG A 136 -6.56 -3.61 -3.01
C ARG A 136 -6.23 -3.50 -1.53
N MET A 137 -5.60 -2.40 -1.14
CA MET A 137 -5.28 -2.07 0.25
C MET A 137 -6.19 -0.95 0.73
N SER A 138 -6.88 -1.15 1.83
CA SER A 138 -7.74 -0.15 2.46
C SER A 138 -6.90 0.93 3.14
N VAL A 139 -6.92 2.14 2.59
CA VAL A 139 -6.11 3.26 3.06
C VAL A 139 -6.77 3.98 4.22
N LEU A 140 -8.05 4.33 4.06
CA LEU A 140 -8.85 5.03 5.06
C LEU A 140 -10.35 4.87 4.79
N ARG A 141 -11.17 5.16 5.80
CA ARG A 141 -12.63 5.16 5.67
C ARG A 141 -13.23 6.28 6.50
N THR A 142 -14.33 6.86 6.02
CA THR A 142 -15.00 8.01 6.66
C THR A 142 -16.48 7.73 6.97
N PRO A 143 -16.81 6.70 7.77
CA PRO A 143 -18.15 6.52 8.29
C PRO A 143 -18.45 7.60 9.35
N ILE A 144 -19.69 7.68 9.81
CA ILE A 144 -20.00 8.45 11.03
C ILE A 144 -19.34 7.75 12.23
N TYR A 145 -18.65 8.52 13.05
CA TYR A 145 -17.95 7.99 14.22
C TYR A 145 -18.95 7.43 15.26
N ALA A 146 -18.66 6.25 15.80
CA ALA A 146 -19.45 5.55 16.81
C ALA A 146 -20.95 5.43 16.46
N PHE A 147 -21.26 5.31 15.17
CA PHE A 147 -22.63 5.21 14.68
C PHE A 147 -22.90 3.79 14.17
N HIS A 148 -23.91 3.14 14.69
CA HIS A 148 -24.30 1.76 14.35
C HIS A 148 -25.79 1.57 14.48
N ASP A 149 -26.30 0.53 13.84
CA ASP A 149 -27.72 0.16 13.96
C ASP A 149 -28.15 -0.04 15.43
N PRO A 150 -29.37 0.36 15.78
CA PRO A 150 -30.46 0.83 14.90
C PRO A 150 -30.54 2.36 14.71
N ARG A 151 -29.45 3.12 14.98
CA ARG A 151 -29.46 4.58 14.87
C ARG A 151 -29.74 5.02 13.43
N LYS A 152 -30.54 6.09 13.31
CA LYS A 152 -30.82 6.73 12.02
C LYS A 152 -30.16 8.09 11.95
N VAL A 153 -29.59 8.41 10.80
CA VAL A 153 -29.00 9.73 10.53
C VAL A 153 -30.10 10.78 10.54
N LEU A 154 -29.93 11.81 11.38
CA LEU A 154 -30.86 12.93 11.49
C LEU A 154 -30.35 14.11 10.67
N PRO A 155 -31.18 14.71 9.78
CA PRO A 155 -30.72 15.72 8.81
C PRO A 155 -30.15 17.00 9.43
N LYS A 156 -30.48 17.29 10.70
CA LYS A 156 -30.05 18.54 11.39
C LYS A 156 -28.92 18.33 12.40
N GLU A 157 -28.44 17.12 12.56
CA GLU A 157 -27.34 16.82 13.47
C GLU A 157 -25.98 16.90 12.78
N THR A 158 -25.00 17.33 13.53
CA THR A 158 -23.59 17.34 13.09
C THR A 158 -22.91 16.08 13.58
N TYR A 159 -22.29 15.35 12.66
CA TYR A 159 -21.59 14.12 12.95
C TYR A 159 -20.08 14.28 12.76
N GLN A 160 -19.32 13.55 13.58
CA GLN A 160 -17.88 13.40 13.40
C GLN A 160 -17.59 12.22 12.45
N TYR A 161 -16.57 12.39 11.64
CA TYR A 161 -16.10 11.38 10.69
C TYR A 161 -14.62 11.12 10.96
N PRO A 162 -14.23 9.88 11.26
CA PRO A 162 -12.81 9.52 11.35
C PRO A 162 -12.15 9.67 9.97
N ASP A 163 -10.83 9.72 9.96
CA ASP A 163 -9.96 9.75 8.78
C ASP A 163 -10.20 10.89 7.78
N LEU A 164 -11.03 11.90 8.11
CA LEU A 164 -11.09 13.14 7.32
C LEU A 164 -9.84 13.98 7.56
N GLY A 165 -9.32 14.57 6.47
CA GLY A 165 -8.15 15.44 6.48
C GLY A 165 -6.90 14.77 5.95
N VAL A 166 -5.74 15.16 6.47
CA VAL A 166 -4.44 14.72 5.95
C VAL A 166 -3.99 13.42 6.62
N SER A 167 -3.79 12.40 5.82
CA SER A 167 -3.19 11.12 6.21
C SER A 167 -1.91 10.86 5.42
N ARG A 168 -0.93 10.22 6.07
CA ARG A 168 0.34 9.81 5.45
C ARG A 168 0.52 8.33 5.62
N PHE A 169 1.01 7.67 4.60
CA PHE A 169 1.34 6.25 4.64
C PHE A 169 2.40 5.94 3.59
N ARG A 170 3.12 4.85 3.80
CA ARG A 170 4.10 4.35 2.85
C ARG A 170 3.72 2.94 2.42
N TYR A 171 4.07 2.63 1.20
CA TYR A 171 3.99 1.28 0.67
C TYR A 171 5.09 1.03 -0.33
N ALA A 172 5.35 -0.22 -0.64
CA ALA A 172 6.27 -0.60 -1.68
C ALA A 172 5.68 -1.71 -2.55
N LEU A 173 6.09 -1.72 -3.80
CA LEU A 173 5.70 -2.75 -4.77
C LEU A 173 6.96 -3.49 -5.25
N ILE A 174 6.90 -4.82 -5.19
CA ILE A 174 8.00 -5.70 -5.59
C ILE A 174 7.46 -6.72 -6.57
N ARG A 175 7.94 -6.65 -7.79
CA ARG A 175 7.67 -7.68 -8.79
C ARG A 175 8.65 -8.83 -8.62
N HIS A 176 8.18 -10.07 -8.75
CA HIS A 176 9.05 -11.25 -8.67
C HIS A 176 8.61 -12.37 -9.60
N GLY A 177 9.55 -13.25 -9.93
CA GLY A 177 9.27 -14.59 -10.44
C GLY A 177 9.04 -15.55 -9.27
N GLY A 178 8.24 -16.60 -9.48
CA GLY A 178 7.90 -17.52 -8.38
C GLY A 178 6.84 -16.95 -7.44
N ASP A 179 7.06 -17.07 -6.13
CA ASP A 179 6.14 -16.59 -5.09
C ASP A 179 6.85 -15.66 -4.08
N TRP A 180 6.12 -15.21 -3.07
CA TRP A 180 6.58 -14.33 -1.99
C TRP A 180 7.86 -14.81 -1.27
N ARG A 181 8.16 -16.12 -1.31
CA ARG A 181 9.37 -16.70 -0.71
C ARG A 181 10.62 -16.32 -1.50
N THR A 182 10.49 -16.16 -2.81
CA THR A 182 11.60 -15.78 -3.70
C THR A 182 12.25 -14.46 -3.31
N ILE A 183 11.43 -13.50 -2.86
CA ILE A 183 11.91 -12.19 -2.40
C ILE A 183 12.10 -12.11 -0.89
N GLY A 184 11.72 -13.15 -0.15
CA GLY A 184 11.72 -13.11 1.32
C GLY A 184 10.75 -12.07 1.88
N ALA A 185 9.49 -12.04 1.42
CA ALA A 185 8.50 -11.02 1.77
C ALA A 185 8.40 -10.72 3.27
N PRO A 186 8.46 -11.68 4.21
CA PRO A 186 8.46 -11.39 5.64
C PRO A 186 9.63 -10.49 6.07
N ARG A 187 10.84 -10.79 5.58
CA ARG A 187 12.02 -9.99 5.86
C ARG A 187 11.89 -8.58 5.27
N VAL A 188 11.45 -8.47 4.04
CA VAL A 188 11.25 -7.16 3.40
C VAL A 188 10.19 -6.35 4.15
N GLY A 189 9.12 -6.99 4.62
CA GLY A 189 8.10 -6.37 5.46
C GLY A 189 8.66 -5.82 6.76
N GLU A 190 9.55 -6.57 7.43
CA GLU A 190 10.24 -6.11 8.65
C GLU A 190 11.19 -4.93 8.35
N GLU A 191 12.03 -5.05 7.33
CA GLU A 191 12.99 -3.99 6.94
C GLU A 191 12.27 -2.68 6.57
N PHE A 192 11.11 -2.77 5.92
CA PHE A 192 10.30 -1.61 5.55
C PHE A 192 9.70 -0.90 6.77
N ASN A 193 9.32 -1.66 7.82
CA ASN A 193 8.71 -1.16 9.04
C ASN A 193 9.71 -0.80 10.14
N ALA A 194 10.93 -1.35 10.09
CA ALA A 194 12.01 -1.10 11.02
C ALA A 194 13.26 -0.61 10.27
N PRO A 195 13.26 0.62 9.73
CA PRO A 195 14.37 1.15 8.99
C PRO A 195 15.62 1.29 9.88
N MET A 196 16.79 1.06 9.28
CA MET A 196 18.06 1.29 9.97
C MET A 196 18.23 2.76 10.38
N VAL A 197 18.74 2.96 11.56
CA VAL A 197 19.11 4.29 12.07
C VAL A 197 20.60 4.49 11.90
N ALA A 198 21.01 5.54 11.18
CA ALA A 198 22.39 5.90 11.00
C ALA A 198 22.79 6.99 12.02
N PHE A 199 23.94 6.79 12.67
CA PHE A 199 24.56 7.78 13.53
C PHE A 199 25.90 8.19 12.94
N VAL A 200 26.16 9.48 12.90
CA VAL A 200 27.50 10.03 12.60
C VAL A 200 28.17 10.33 13.93
N GLU A 201 29.22 9.60 14.21
CA GLU A 201 30.05 9.80 15.41
C GLU A 201 31.42 10.24 14.94
N PRO A 202 31.80 11.54 15.12
CA PRO A 202 33.04 12.10 14.57
C PRO A 202 34.27 11.99 15.50
N PHE A 203 34.12 11.46 16.73
CA PHE A 203 35.14 11.49 17.75
C PHE A 203 36.01 10.23 17.82
N HIS A 204 35.61 9.17 17.13
CA HIS A 204 36.36 7.91 17.07
C HIS A 204 36.83 7.59 15.66
N ASN A 205 38.03 7.02 15.55
CA ASN A 205 38.48 6.48 14.27
C ASN A 205 37.64 5.27 13.93
N GLY A 206 36.98 5.30 12.76
CA GLY A 206 36.18 4.18 12.26
C GLY A 206 37.05 2.93 12.07
N SER A 207 36.56 1.79 12.55
CA SER A 207 37.18 0.48 12.33
C SER A 207 36.45 -0.35 11.26
N PHE A 208 35.59 0.29 10.47
CA PHE A 208 34.87 -0.41 9.41
C PHE A 208 35.84 -0.88 8.34
N ARG A 209 36.11 -2.16 8.28
CA ARG A 209 36.68 -2.75 7.08
C ARG A 209 35.55 -2.91 6.09
N GLU A 210 35.64 -2.28 4.92
CA GLU A 210 34.80 -2.65 3.79
C GLU A 210 34.90 -4.17 3.64
N SER A 211 33.88 -4.91 4.04
CA SER A 211 33.67 -6.27 3.58
C SER A 211 33.21 -6.14 2.14
N GLY A 212 34.16 -5.90 1.26
CA GLY A 212 33.96 -5.96 -0.16
C GLY A 212 33.53 -7.37 -0.54
N GLN A 213 32.48 -7.42 -1.28
CA GLN A 213 31.90 -8.45 -2.13
C GLN A 213 30.73 -9.20 -1.57
#